data_534ac152c85ccbec402636eecbf3f476
#
_entry.id   534ac152c85ccbec402636eecbf3f476
#
_cell.length_a   1.000
_cell.length_b   1.000
_cell.length_c   1.000
_cell.angle_alpha   90.00
_cell.angle_beta   90.00
_cell.angle_gamma   90.00
#
_symmetry.space_group_name_H-M   'P 1'
#
loop_
_entity.id
_entity.type
_entity.pdbx_description
1 polymer ?
#
loop_
_entity_poly.entity_id
_entity_poly.type
_entity_poly.pdbx_seq_one_letter_code
_entity_poly.pdbx_strand_id
1 'polypeptide(L)'
;LNELHFKNSLEQYYQKVVSKSYSSKADARVEAAKLSKELFASNKFDLRGTENLPPETGVVFIYNHIANNKEYILENDFQITLDSHFISSLISYTYYNTPGLRVVRHGLPSENAHNTYYDKFGFIKVYSKQFLPKNV
;
A
#
# COMPACT_ATOMS: atom_id res chain seq x y z
N LEU A 1 -0.21 -6.72 -20.66
CA LEU A 1 -0.70 -7.07 -19.31
C LEU A 1 -2.05 -7.76 -19.47
N ASN A 2 -2.22 -8.97 -18.92
CA ASN A 2 -3.54 -9.58 -18.82
C ASN A 2 -4.22 -9.01 -17.57
N GLU A 3 -5.13 -8.07 -17.75
CA GLU A 3 -5.79 -7.33 -16.67
C GLU A 3 -6.53 -8.24 -15.68
N LEU A 4 -7.20 -9.27 -16.19
CA LEU A 4 -7.89 -10.25 -15.34
C LEU A 4 -6.91 -11.04 -14.49
N HIS A 5 -5.79 -11.46 -15.05
CA HIS A 5 -4.73 -12.16 -14.32
C HIS A 5 -4.13 -11.27 -13.24
N PHE A 6 -3.88 -10.00 -13.55
CA PHE A 6 -3.34 -9.03 -12.59
C PHE A 6 -4.33 -8.76 -11.46
N LYS A 7 -5.62 -8.58 -11.75
CA LYS A 7 -6.66 -8.41 -10.73
C LYS A 7 -6.73 -9.62 -9.79
N ASN A 8 -6.69 -10.82 -10.33
CA ASN A 8 -6.69 -12.05 -9.52
C ASN A 8 -5.43 -12.11 -8.61
N SER A 9 -4.29 -11.67 -9.10
CA SER A 9 -3.06 -11.60 -8.29
C SER A 9 -3.16 -10.57 -7.17
N LEU A 10 -3.82 -9.43 -7.41
CA LEU A 10 -4.11 -8.43 -6.38
C LEU A 10 -5.05 -8.97 -5.30
N GLU A 11 -6.09 -9.71 -5.71
CA GLU A 11 -7.02 -10.36 -4.78
C GLU A 11 -6.29 -11.36 -3.88
N GLN A 12 -5.46 -12.23 -4.46
CA GLN A 12 -4.65 -13.18 -3.71
C GLN A 12 -3.69 -12.50 -2.74
N TYR A 13 -3.05 -11.42 -3.17
CA TYR A 13 -2.22 -10.58 -2.29
C TYR A 13 -3.02 -10.05 -1.11
N TYR A 14 -4.17 -9.43 -1.37
CA TYR A 14 -5.04 -8.86 -0.35
C TYR A 14 -5.46 -9.92 0.68
N GLN A 15 -5.95 -11.06 0.20
CA GLN A 15 -6.36 -12.19 1.06
C GLN A 15 -5.21 -12.69 1.95
N LYS A 16 -4.04 -12.89 1.40
CA LYS A 16 -2.86 -13.32 2.17
C LYS A 16 -2.51 -12.33 3.27
N VAL A 17 -2.56 -11.04 2.95
CA VAL A 17 -2.17 -9.99 3.87
C VAL A 17 -3.19 -9.80 5.00
N VAL A 18 -4.49 -9.80 4.69
CA VAL A 18 -5.52 -9.52 5.69
C VAL A 18 -5.79 -10.70 6.61
N SER A 19 -5.66 -11.93 6.11
CA SER A 19 -5.91 -13.16 6.87
C SER A 19 -4.80 -13.51 7.86
N LYS A 20 -3.57 -13.06 7.60
CA LYS A 20 -2.39 -13.41 8.41
C LYS A 20 -2.30 -12.54 9.67
N SER A 21 -1.95 -13.16 10.79
CA SER A 21 -1.50 -12.45 11.99
C SER A 21 0.00 -12.19 11.92
N TYR A 22 0.44 -11.05 12.44
CA TYR A 22 1.84 -10.63 12.43
C TYR A 22 2.30 -10.32 13.86
N SER A 23 3.59 -10.53 14.14
CA SER A 23 4.20 -10.21 15.43
C SER A 23 4.22 -8.71 15.72
N SER A 24 4.33 -7.91 14.68
CA SER A 24 4.29 -6.45 14.78
C SER A 24 3.72 -5.80 13.51
N LYS A 25 3.35 -4.54 13.61
CA LYS A 25 2.95 -3.73 12.44
C LYS A 25 4.10 -3.53 11.44
N ALA A 26 5.34 -3.50 11.93
CA ALA A 26 6.53 -3.44 11.10
C ALA A 26 6.70 -4.74 10.28
N ASP A 27 6.54 -5.90 10.91
CA ASP A 27 6.60 -7.19 10.23
C ASP A 27 5.50 -7.32 9.17
N ALA A 28 4.30 -6.84 9.49
CA ALA A 28 3.20 -6.78 8.53
C ALA A 28 3.59 -5.98 7.29
N ARG A 29 4.19 -4.79 7.46
CA ARG A 29 4.64 -3.95 6.33
C ARG A 29 5.73 -4.63 5.50
N VAL A 30 6.69 -5.27 6.14
CA VAL A 30 7.77 -5.99 5.44
C VAL A 30 7.22 -7.13 4.62
N GLU A 31 6.35 -7.95 5.19
CA GLU A 31 5.73 -9.07 4.47
C GLU A 31 4.88 -8.59 3.29
N ALA A 32 4.07 -7.56 3.49
CA ALA A 32 3.27 -6.96 2.43
C ALA A 32 4.16 -6.39 1.29
N ALA A 33 5.29 -5.78 1.64
CA ALA A 33 6.22 -5.27 0.63
C ALA A 33 6.86 -6.40 -0.18
N LYS A 34 7.23 -7.52 0.44
CA LYS A 34 7.74 -8.72 -0.24
C LYS A 34 6.72 -9.28 -1.22
N LEU A 35 5.49 -9.50 -0.77
CA LEU A 35 4.39 -10.01 -1.60
C LEU A 35 4.05 -9.05 -2.75
N SER A 36 4.03 -7.75 -2.50
CA SER A 36 3.83 -6.74 -3.56
C SER A 36 4.97 -6.75 -4.57
N LYS A 37 6.21 -6.89 -4.12
CA LYS A 37 7.38 -6.98 -5.02
C LYS A 37 7.30 -8.19 -5.95
N GLU A 38 6.91 -9.34 -5.44
CA GLU A 38 6.70 -10.55 -6.24
C GLU A 38 5.57 -10.35 -7.26
N LEU A 39 4.46 -9.75 -6.84
CA LEU A 39 3.33 -9.42 -7.70
C LEU A 39 3.75 -8.50 -8.85
N PHE A 40 4.49 -7.44 -8.58
CA PHE A 40 4.94 -6.50 -9.61
C PHE A 40 6.00 -7.14 -10.53
N ALA A 41 6.93 -7.94 -10.00
CA ALA A 41 7.94 -8.63 -10.78
C ALA A 41 7.34 -9.56 -11.84
N SER A 42 6.25 -10.26 -11.52
CA SER A 42 5.55 -11.15 -12.45
C SER A 42 4.85 -10.41 -13.61
N ASN A 43 4.70 -9.07 -13.52
CA ASN A 43 3.96 -8.25 -14.49
C ASN A 43 4.83 -7.28 -15.30
N LYS A 44 6.15 -7.40 -15.24
CA LYS A 44 7.14 -6.65 -16.05
C LYS A 44 6.94 -5.14 -16.04
N PHE A 45 7.00 -4.53 -14.87
CA PHE A 45 7.02 -3.07 -14.74
C PHE A 45 8.39 -2.50 -15.13
N ASP A 46 8.39 -1.42 -15.90
CA ASP A 46 9.60 -0.67 -16.24
C ASP A 46 9.83 0.44 -15.20
N LEU A 47 10.87 0.28 -14.39
CA LEU A 47 11.25 1.23 -13.36
C LEU A 47 12.47 2.02 -13.83
N ARG A 48 12.30 3.35 -13.98
CA ARG A 48 13.36 4.27 -14.44
C ARG A 48 13.65 5.32 -13.40
N GLY A 49 14.85 5.90 -13.47
CA GLY A 49 15.25 7.02 -12.60
C GLY A 49 15.71 6.59 -11.21
N THR A 50 15.98 5.31 -10.98
CA THR A 50 16.44 4.78 -9.69
C THR A 50 17.81 5.30 -9.30
N GLU A 51 18.62 5.73 -10.27
CA GLU A 51 19.91 6.39 -10.08
C GLU A 51 19.80 7.76 -9.39
N ASN A 52 18.60 8.35 -9.38
CA ASN A 52 18.31 9.63 -8.74
C ASN A 52 17.78 9.48 -7.30
N LEU A 53 17.63 8.24 -6.82
CA LEU A 53 17.17 8.03 -5.46
C LEU A 53 18.22 8.52 -4.45
N PRO A 54 17.80 9.24 -3.39
CA PRO A 54 18.71 9.64 -2.33
C PRO A 54 19.42 8.41 -1.73
N PRO A 55 20.74 8.49 -1.48
CA PRO A 55 21.49 7.35 -0.92
C PRO A 55 21.20 7.11 0.57
N GLU A 56 20.58 8.08 1.24
CA GLU A 56 20.36 8.07 2.69
C GLU A 56 18.95 7.62 3.05
N THR A 57 18.79 7.07 4.25
CA THR A 57 17.49 6.78 4.87
C THR A 57 16.86 8.06 5.46
N GLY A 58 15.57 8.00 5.80
CA GLY A 58 14.86 9.15 6.39
C GLY A 58 14.27 10.11 5.36
N VAL A 59 14.09 9.64 4.13
CA VAL A 59 13.47 10.40 3.04
C VAL A 59 11.94 10.33 3.08
N VAL A 60 11.28 11.36 2.56
CA VAL A 60 9.84 11.41 2.34
C VAL A 60 9.58 11.37 0.84
N PHE A 61 8.86 10.36 0.40
CA PHE A 61 8.41 10.24 -0.99
C PHE A 61 7.06 10.93 -1.16
N ILE A 62 7.02 11.89 -2.07
CA ILE A 62 5.79 12.55 -2.52
C ILE A 62 5.60 12.18 -3.98
N TYR A 63 4.43 11.69 -4.33
CA TYR A 63 4.13 11.23 -5.70
C TYR A 63 2.68 11.52 -6.07
N ASN A 64 2.42 11.56 -7.37
CA ASN A 64 1.08 11.70 -7.88
C ASN A 64 0.26 10.45 -7.56
N HIS A 65 -0.88 10.66 -6.94
CA HIS A 65 -1.79 9.57 -6.64
C HIS A 65 -2.64 9.26 -7.87
N ILE A 66 -2.62 8.00 -8.30
CA ILE A 66 -3.49 7.54 -9.39
C ILE A 66 -4.92 7.56 -8.87
N ALA A 67 -5.81 8.24 -9.61
CA ALA A 67 -7.22 8.29 -9.28
C ALA A 67 -7.82 6.89 -9.14
N ASN A 68 -8.78 6.75 -8.23
CA ASN A 68 -9.45 5.49 -7.94
C ASN A 68 -9.97 4.84 -9.24
N ASN A 69 -9.46 3.68 -9.56
CA ASN A 69 -9.95 2.87 -10.65
C ASN A 69 -10.87 1.78 -10.10
N LYS A 70 -12.12 1.76 -10.55
CA LYS A 70 -13.12 0.77 -10.12
C LYS A 70 -12.71 -0.68 -10.39
N GLU A 71 -11.84 -0.90 -11.38
CA GLU A 71 -11.30 -2.21 -11.69
C GLU A 71 -10.41 -2.79 -10.60
N TYR A 72 -9.86 -1.95 -9.73
CA TYR A 72 -9.02 -2.34 -8.58
C TYR A 72 -9.77 -2.28 -7.24
N ILE A 73 -11.09 -2.39 -7.28
CA ILE A 73 -11.89 -2.69 -6.10
C ILE A 73 -11.85 -4.20 -5.89
N LEU A 74 -11.35 -4.60 -4.74
CA LEU A 74 -11.21 -5.99 -4.32
C LEU A 74 -12.35 -6.39 -3.39
N GLU A 75 -12.25 -7.56 -2.80
CA GLU A 75 -13.22 -8.06 -1.84
C GLU A 75 -13.47 -7.06 -0.69
N ASN A 76 -14.69 -7.06 -0.17
CA ASN A 76 -15.14 -6.12 0.88
C ASN A 76 -15.04 -4.64 0.50
N ASP A 77 -15.18 -4.33 -0.79
CA ASP A 77 -15.08 -2.96 -1.33
C ASP A 77 -13.71 -2.28 -1.03
N PHE A 78 -12.66 -3.09 -0.83
CA PHE A 78 -11.34 -2.56 -0.61
C PHE A 78 -10.74 -2.03 -1.91
N GLN A 79 -10.53 -0.71 -1.97
CA GLN A 79 -9.83 -0.07 -3.08
C GLN A 79 -8.31 -0.15 -2.87
N ILE A 80 -7.63 -0.99 -3.65
CA ILE A 80 -6.16 -1.05 -3.60
C ILE A 80 -5.54 0.12 -4.37
N THR A 81 -4.54 0.75 -3.77
CA THR A 81 -3.78 1.88 -4.35
C THR A 81 -2.45 1.38 -4.89
N LEU A 82 -2.37 1.13 -6.20
CA LEU A 82 -1.21 0.52 -6.84
C LEU A 82 0.07 1.33 -6.68
N ASP A 83 -0.02 2.66 -6.86
CA ASP A 83 1.11 3.58 -6.68
C ASP A 83 1.77 3.45 -5.30
N SER A 84 0.95 3.42 -4.25
CA SER A 84 1.45 3.29 -2.88
C SER A 84 2.13 1.96 -2.63
N HIS A 85 1.59 0.86 -3.20
CA HIS A 85 2.20 -0.47 -3.11
C HIS A 85 3.50 -0.55 -3.91
N PHE A 86 3.51 0.07 -5.10
CA PHE A 86 4.70 0.18 -5.94
C PHE A 86 5.84 0.91 -5.21
N ILE A 87 5.58 2.11 -4.67
CA ILE A 87 6.59 2.88 -3.93
C ILE A 87 7.08 2.12 -2.70
N SER A 88 6.18 1.50 -1.93
CA SER A 88 6.57 0.75 -0.72
C SER A 88 7.43 -0.47 -1.03
N SER A 89 7.17 -1.19 -2.12
CA SER A 89 7.84 -2.46 -2.44
C SER A 89 9.05 -2.28 -3.36
N LEU A 90 8.86 -1.63 -4.50
CA LEU A 90 9.91 -1.53 -5.52
C LEU A 90 10.90 -0.40 -5.25
N ILE A 91 10.50 0.63 -4.52
CA ILE A 91 11.40 1.73 -4.15
C ILE A 91 11.86 1.57 -2.70
N SER A 92 10.99 1.80 -1.73
CA SER A 92 11.38 1.89 -0.32
C SER A 92 11.98 0.58 0.20
N TYR A 93 11.30 -0.53 0.02
CA TYR A 93 11.80 -1.81 0.50
C TYR A 93 13.05 -2.30 -0.26
N THR A 94 13.09 -2.09 -1.58
CA THR A 94 14.21 -2.59 -2.41
C THR A 94 15.50 -1.80 -2.17
N TYR A 95 15.43 -0.47 -2.06
CA TYR A 95 16.61 0.39 -1.98
C TYR A 95 16.99 0.79 -0.55
N TYR A 96 16.02 0.81 0.38
CA TYR A 96 16.25 1.24 1.76
C TYR A 96 16.00 0.13 2.78
N ASN A 97 15.67 -1.07 2.34
CA ASN A 97 15.37 -2.24 3.19
C ASN A 97 14.25 -1.99 4.22
N THR A 98 13.38 -1.03 3.92
CA THR A 98 12.20 -0.70 4.72
C THR A 98 11.05 -0.30 3.82
N PRO A 99 9.84 -0.84 4.00
CA PRO A 99 8.68 -0.50 3.17
C PRO A 99 8.16 0.92 3.39
N GLY A 100 8.74 1.64 4.32
CA GLY A 100 8.26 2.97 4.68
C GLY A 100 6.97 2.96 5.50
N LEU A 101 6.62 4.13 6.01
CA LEU A 101 5.38 4.38 6.74
C LEU A 101 4.51 5.32 5.92
N ARG A 102 3.32 4.88 5.56
CA ARG A 102 2.41 5.68 4.73
C ARG A 102 1.59 6.63 5.58
N VAL A 103 1.34 7.82 5.01
CA VAL A 103 0.30 8.72 5.50
C VAL A 103 -0.96 8.44 4.68
N VAL A 104 -2.05 8.13 5.36
CA VAL A 104 -3.31 7.74 4.73
C VAL A 104 -4.47 8.58 5.29
N ARG A 105 -5.50 8.79 4.48
CA ARG A 105 -6.74 9.36 4.96
C ARG A 105 -7.40 8.40 5.97
N HIS A 106 -7.93 8.94 7.04
CA HIS A 106 -8.80 8.14 7.92
C HIS A 106 -10.02 7.66 7.14
N GLY A 107 -10.29 6.36 7.19
CA GLY A 107 -11.45 5.77 6.51
C GLY A 107 -12.76 6.21 7.16
N LEU A 108 -13.81 6.32 6.35
CA LEU A 108 -15.16 6.54 6.84
C LEU A 108 -15.64 5.32 7.66
N PRO A 109 -16.62 5.47 8.54
CA PRO A 109 -17.19 4.34 9.29
C PRO A 109 -17.69 3.20 8.40
N SER A 110 -18.11 3.49 7.17
CA SER A 110 -18.53 2.49 6.17
C SER A 110 -17.35 1.78 5.48
N GLU A 111 -16.13 2.30 5.62
CA GLU A 111 -14.92 1.76 4.96
C GLU A 111 -14.16 0.81 5.90
N ASN A 112 -14.83 -0.18 6.47
CA ASN A 112 -14.25 -1.10 7.45
C ASN A 112 -13.01 -1.84 6.91
N ALA A 113 -13.02 -2.26 5.66
CA ALA A 113 -11.89 -2.96 5.03
C ALA A 113 -10.64 -2.07 5.00
N HIS A 114 -10.77 -0.80 4.64
CA HIS A 114 -9.67 0.16 4.64
C HIS A 114 -9.15 0.44 6.05
N ASN A 115 -10.05 0.66 7.00
CA ASN A 115 -9.66 0.90 8.38
C ASN A 115 -8.91 -0.29 8.97
N THR A 116 -9.40 -1.50 8.76
CA THR A 116 -8.74 -2.75 9.22
C THR A 116 -7.36 -2.91 8.58
N TYR A 117 -7.24 -2.65 7.27
CA TYR A 117 -5.98 -2.71 6.55
C TYR A 117 -4.98 -1.69 7.09
N TYR A 118 -5.40 -0.42 7.26
CA TYR A 118 -4.52 0.65 7.76
C TYR A 118 -4.06 0.39 9.19
N ASP A 119 -4.93 -0.14 10.04
CA ASP A 119 -4.60 -0.49 11.43
C ASP A 119 -3.61 -1.67 11.52
N LYS A 120 -3.78 -2.65 10.65
CA LYS A 120 -2.87 -3.80 10.55
C LYS A 120 -1.42 -3.37 10.28
N PHE A 121 -1.24 -2.36 9.43
CA PHE A 121 0.08 -1.83 9.07
C PHE A 121 0.54 -0.66 9.93
N GLY A 122 -0.32 -0.10 10.76
CA GLY A 122 0.00 1.06 11.61
C GLY A 122 0.34 2.30 10.80
N PHE A 123 -0.39 2.55 9.70
CA PHE A 123 -0.21 3.75 8.90
C PHE A 123 -0.63 5.00 9.67
N ILE A 124 0.01 6.13 9.35
CA ILE A 124 -0.33 7.43 9.95
C ILE A 124 -1.64 7.92 9.35
N LYS A 125 -2.69 7.98 10.16
CA LYS A 125 -4.00 8.45 9.72
C LYS A 125 -4.12 9.95 9.88
N VAL A 126 -4.54 10.63 8.81
CA VAL A 126 -4.86 12.05 8.81
C VAL A 126 -6.35 12.26 8.56
N TYR A 127 -6.91 13.26 9.20
CA TYR A 127 -8.33 13.60 9.06
C TYR A 127 -8.47 14.76 8.09
N SER A 128 -9.50 14.71 7.24
CA SER A 128 -9.93 15.90 6.50
C SER A 128 -10.80 16.79 7.40
N LYS A 129 -10.87 18.09 7.08
CA LYS A 129 -11.73 19.03 7.82
C LYS A 129 -13.19 18.57 7.91
N GLN A 130 -13.67 17.83 6.91
CA GLN A 130 -15.05 17.33 6.85
C GLN A 130 -15.30 16.16 7.81
N PHE A 131 -14.25 15.50 8.30
CA PHE A 131 -14.35 14.26 9.07
C PHE A 131 -13.50 14.30 10.35
N LEU A 132 -13.28 15.49 10.90
CA LEU A 132 -12.66 15.62 12.22
C LEU A 132 -13.57 14.97 13.27
N PRO A 133 -13.06 14.05 14.10
CA PRO A 133 -13.79 13.58 15.26
C PRO A 133 -14.16 14.76 16.16
N LYS A 134 -15.35 14.75 16.74
CA LYS A 134 -15.86 15.85 17.58
C LYS A 134 -14.96 16.18 18.79
N ASN A 135 -14.00 15.31 19.12
CA ASN A 135 -13.14 15.41 20.30
C ASN A 135 -11.64 15.54 19.95
N VAL A 136 -11.33 16.00 18.75
CA VAL A 136 -9.94 16.27 18.34
C VAL A 136 -9.73 17.74 18.11
#